data_97269b777defb32a5565c13fffbdee46
#
_entry.id   97269b777defb32a5565c13fffbdee46
#
_cell.length_a   1.000
_cell.length_b   1.000
_cell.length_c   1.000
_cell.angle_alpha   90.00
_cell.angle_beta   90.00
_cell.angle_gamma   90.00
#
_symmetry.space_group_name_H-M   'P 1'
#
loop_
_entity.id
_entity.type
_entity.pdbx_description
1 polymer ?
#
loop_
_entity_poly.entity_id
_entity_poly.type
_entity_poly.pdbx_seq_one_letter_code
_entity_poly.pdbx_strand_id
1 'polypeptide(L)'
;MSDFLTTRDPSREPLQPSFGDPDNPVGLDGVEFIEYATAKPQALGQVLEMMGFRPVARHRSREVLLYRQGEINIVVNSSPLDSKAASHGADVPAISAVALRVRDARAAYQAVLSRGAWPVHTHPEVMELNIPAIHGVGGSRIYFVDRYREFSIYDVDFVPIPSVDQHPPATAGIEFFGIVQYIGADRAVDWIEFYGELFGMTPIPDEERYGILPKGKLLMAPALHPANRFMLQLVEPDINVRDSSEKFQRIGLGVPDVLAAVRALRALGLDFVETEQAHSEGRGAISRTYLGSVAFELVHGAPGNHVG
;
A
#
# COMPACT_ATOMS: atom_id res chain seq x y z
N MET A 1 -49.83 39.72 -16.29
CA MET A 1 -49.66 39.20 -14.91
C MET A 1 -49.92 37.71 -15.00
N SER A 2 -48.87 36.93 -15.07
CA SER A 2 -48.98 35.48 -15.11
C SER A 2 -47.81 34.93 -14.29
N ASP A 3 -48.18 34.42 -13.11
CA ASP A 3 -47.25 33.85 -12.12
C ASP A 3 -46.67 32.54 -12.63
N PHE A 4 -45.37 32.50 -12.86
CA PHE A 4 -44.61 31.25 -13.02
C PHE A 4 -44.21 30.75 -11.64
N LEU A 5 -45.05 29.92 -11.04
CA LEU A 5 -44.72 29.07 -9.92
C LEU A 5 -43.82 27.94 -10.41
N THR A 6 -42.52 28.07 -10.22
CA THR A 6 -41.54 27.00 -10.39
C THR A 6 -41.75 25.99 -9.26
N THR A 7 -42.42 24.88 -9.56
CA THR A 7 -42.47 23.71 -8.69
C THR A 7 -41.07 23.13 -8.58
N ARG A 8 -40.43 23.27 -7.41
CA ARG A 8 -39.21 22.57 -7.03
C ARG A 8 -39.51 21.07 -6.99
N ASP A 9 -38.85 20.32 -7.84
CA ASP A 9 -38.84 18.86 -7.84
C ASP A 9 -38.12 18.36 -6.59
N PRO A 10 -38.79 17.70 -5.62
CA PRO A 10 -38.17 17.23 -4.39
C PRO A 10 -37.20 16.04 -4.59
N SER A 11 -37.09 15.49 -5.81
CA SER A 11 -36.17 14.40 -6.13
C SER A 11 -34.74 14.87 -6.48
N ARG A 12 -34.46 16.18 -6.46
CA ARG A 12 -33.17 16.81 -6.68
C ARG A 12 -32.61 17.49 -5.43
N GLU A 13 -32.82 16.94 -4.27
CA GLU A 13 -31.95 17.27 -3.16
C GLU A 13 -30.56 16.72 -3.50
N PRO A 14 -29.49 17.57 -3.46
CA PRO A 14 -28.15 17.06 -3.54
C PRO A 14 -28.03 16.08 -2.38
N LEU A 15 -27.72 14.82 -2.71
CA LEU A 15 -27.31 13.80 -1.72
C LEU A 15 -26.27 14.47 -0.84
N GLN A 16 -26.68 14.87 0.37
CA GLN A 16 -25.72 15.26 1.38
C GLN A 16 -24.79 14.07 1.49
N PRO A 17 -23.47 14.24 1.35
CA PRO A 17 -22.54 13.16 1.60
C PRO A 17 -22.84 12.72 3.03
N SER A 18 -23.41 11.55 3.21
CA SER A 18 -23.44 10.87 4.49
C SER A 18 -21.96 10.63 4.82
N PHE A 19 -21.38 11.56 5.54
CA PHE A 19 -20.03 11.44 6.09
C PHE A 19 -20.04 10.22 7.00
N GLY A 20 -19.58 9.16 6.43
CA GLY A 20 -18.84 8.09 6.96
C GLY A 20 -19.51 7.26 8.04
N ASP A 21 -19.60 5.99 7.77
CA ASP A 21 -19.49 4.95 8.76
C ASP A 21 -18.37 5.38 9.74
N PRO A 22 -18.64 5.63 11.04
CA PRO A 22 -17.63 6.03 11.99
C PRO A 22 -16.45 5.04 12.05
N ASP A 23 -16.70 3.76 11.73
CA ASP A 23 -15.68 2.71 11.70
C ASP A 23 -14.86 2.70 10.39
N ASN A 24 -15.35 3.37 9.34
CA ASN A 24 -14.62 3.53 8.07
C ASN A 24 -14.83 4.95 7.48
N PRO A 25 -14.24 5.95 8.10
CA PRO A 25 -14.56 7.35 7.87
C PRO A 25 -14.21 7.91 6.49
N VAL A 26 -13.36 7.21 5.74
CA VAL A 26 -12.96 7.58 4.36
C VAL A 26 -13.47 6.60 3.31
N GLY A 27 -14.25 5.58 3.71
CA GLY A 27 -14.71 4.54 2.80
C GLY A 27 -13.56 3.72 2.21
N LEU A 28 -12.59 3.37 3.04
CA LEU A 28 -11.39 2.59 2.67
C LEU A 28 -11.80 1.20 2.18
N ASP A 29 -11.15 0.70 1.12
CA ASP A 29 -11.40 -0.62 0.53
C ASP A 29 -10.10 -1.33 0.10
N GLY A 30 -9.04 -1.16 0.87
CA GLY A 30 -7.76 -1.82 0.64
C GLY A 30 -6.70 -0.93 0.01
N VAL A 31 -5.66 -1.59 -0.52
CA VAL A 31 -4.52 -0.94 -1.17
C VAL A 31 -4.59 -1.15 -2.68
N GLU A 32 -4.42 -0.08 -3.45
CA GLU A 32 -4.41 -0.14 -4.92
C GLU A 32 -3.03 -0.45 -5.46
N PHE A 33 -2.01 0.28 -4.98
CA PHE A 33 -0.62 0.00 -5.32
C PHE A 33 0.34 0.46 -4.23
N ILE A 34 1.53 -0.13 -4.27
CA ILE A 34 2.72 0.34 -3.55
C ILE A 34 3.69 0.91 -4.57
N GLU A 35 4.20 2.12 -4.35
CA GLU A 35 5.20 2.73 -5.21
C GLU A 35 6.59 2.64 -4.58
N TYR A 36 7.53 2.14 -5.37
CA TYR A 36 8.96 2.24 -5.08
C TYR A 36 9.61 3.30 -5.94
N ALA A 37 10.31 4.24 -5.31
CA ALA A 37 11.24 5.14 -5.98
C ALA A 37 12.64 4.52 -6.02
N THR A 38 13.31 4.54 -7.19
CA THR A 38 14.65 3.97 -7.36
C THR A 38 15.38 4.53 -8.58
N ALA A 39 16.68 4.74 -8.45
CA ALA A 39 17.57 5.03 -9.59
C ALA A 39 17.95 3.76 -10.37
N LYS A 40 17.59 2.55 -9.88
CA LYS A 40 17.95 1.25 -10.47
C LYS A 40 16.70 0.41 -10.78
N PRO A 41 15.79 0.89 -11.67
CA PRO A 41 14.51 0.22 -11.90
C PRO A 41 14.65 -1.20 -12.44
N GLN A 42 15.66 -1.49 -13.28
CA GLN A 42 15.90 -2.83 -13.80
C GLN A 42 16.30 -3.82 -12.69
N ALA A 43 17.17 -3.40 -11.77
CA ALA A 43 17.58 -4.23 -10.66
C ALA A 43 16.41 -4.51 -9.70
N LEU A 44 15.59 -3.52 -9.42
CA LEU A 44 14.37 -3.71 -8.64
C LEU A 44 13.37 -4.61 -9.38
N GLY A 45 13.22 -4.44 -10.69
CA GLY A 45 12.39 -5.31 -11.53
C GLY A 45 12.78 -6.78 -11.41
N GLN A 46 14.08 -7.11 -11.43
CA GLN A 46 14.57 -8.48 -11.24
C GLN A 46 14.15 -9.05 -9.87
N VAL A 47 14.24 -8.25 -8.80
CA VAL A 47 13.79 -8.67 -7.46
C VAL A 47 12.28 -8.93 -7.45
N LEU A 48 11.49 -8.06 -8.09
CA LEU A 48 10.03 -8.25 -8.20
C LEU A 48 9.69 -9.50 -9.03
N GLU A 49 10.43 -9.79 -10.09
CA GLU A 49 10.23 -10.99 -10.90
C GLU A 49 10.57 -12.28 -10.13
N MET A 50 11.59 -12.26 -9.27
CA MET A 50 11.87 -13.36 -8.33
C MET A 50 10.72 -13.55 -7.30
N MET A 51 10.00 -12.48 -6.96
CA MET A 51 8.78 -12.55 -6.16
C MET A 51 7.55 -13.01 -6.94
N GLY A 52 7.66 -13.23 -8.24
CA GLY A 52 6.55 -13.67 -9.11
C GLY A 52 5.78 -12.53 -9.78
N PHE A 53 6.14 -11.27 -9.55
CA PHE A 53 5.54 -10.14 -10.26
C PHE A 53 5.95 -10.11 -11.73
N ARG A 54 5.09 -9.56 -12.58
CA ARG A 54 5.38 -9.34 -13.99
C ARG A 54 5.22 -7.87 -14.36
N PRO A 55 6.12 -7.29 -15.18
CA PRO A 55 5.93 -5.96 -15.72
C PRO A 55 4.79 -6.00 -16.75
N VAL A 56 3.63 -5.40 -16.42
CA VAL A 56 2.43 -5.48 -17.27
C VAL A 56 2.22 -4.21 -18.08
N ALA A 57 2.62 -3.04 -17.58
CA ALA A 57 2.38 -1.78 -18.28
C ALA A 57 3.48 -0.74 -17.96
N ARG A 58 3.60 0.26 -18.83
CA ARG A 58 4.47 1.43 -18.64
C ARG A 58 3.62 2.70 -18.65
N HIS A 59 4.01 3.67 -17.86
CA HIS A 59 3.38 4.98 -17.86
C HIS A 59 3.59 5.69 -19.21
N ARG A 60 2.59 6.48 -19.65
CA ARG A 60 2.60 7.14 -20.98
C ARG A 60 3.66 8.21 -21.12
N SER A 61 3.93 8.96 -20.06
CA SER A 61 4.76 10.17 -20.07
C SER A 61 5.94 10.14 -19.10
N ARG A 62 5.97 9.18 -18.17
CA ARG A 62 6.97 9.10 -17.08
C ARG A 62 7.74 7.78 -17.13
N GLU A 63 8.94 7.78 -16.57
CA GLU A 63 9.78 6.59 -16.38
C GLU A 63 9.25 5.72 -15.21
N VAL A 64 8.04 5.18 -15.41
CA VAL A 64 7.30 4.41 -14.43
C VAL A 64 6.82 3.11 -15.04
N LEU A 65 7.05 1.99 -14.33
CA LEU A 65 6.59 0.66 -14.71
C LEU A 65 5.60 0.13 -13.68
N LEU A 66 4.57 -0.54 -14.17
CA LEU A 66 3.61 -1.29 -13.36
C LEU A 66 3.96 -2.77 -13.37
N TYR A 67 4.21 -3.32 -12.20
CA TYR A 67 4.36 -4.75 -11.94
C TYR A 67 3.10 -5.28 -11.26
N ARG A 68 2.67 -6.48 -11.63
CA ARG A 68 1.47 -7.11 -11.07
C ARG A 68 1.67 -8.59 -10.81
N GLN A 69 1.03 -9.11 -9.77
CA GLN A 69 0.70 -10.51 -9.60
C GLN A 69 -0.61 -10.63 -8.79
N GLY A 70 -1.56 -11.43 -9.28
CA GLY A 70 -2.91 -11.45 -8.71
C GLY A 70 -3.48 -10.03 -8.63
N GLU A 71 -3.97 -9.64 -7.46
CA GLU A 71 -4.53 -8.31 -7.20
C GLU A 71 -3.51 -7.29 -6.69
N ILE A 72 -2.22 -7.67 -6.60
CA ILE A 72 -1.17 -6.81 -6.06
C ILE A 72 -0.50 -6.03 -7.18
N ASN A 73 -0.49 -4.71 -7.06
CA ASN A 73 0.17 -3.80 -7.98
C ASN A 73 1.36 -3.12 -7.30
N ILE A 74 2.52 -3.15 -7.95
CA ILE A 74 3.71 -2.41 -7.55
C ILE A 74 4.11 -1.47 -8.68
N VAL A 75 4.21 -0.20 -8.35
CA VAL A 75 4.66 0.86 -9.26
C VAL A 75 6.15 1.09 -9.00
N VAL A 76 6.96 0.99 -10.05
CA VAL A 76 8.40 1.30 -9.99
C VAL A 76 8.63 2.64 -10.68
N ASN A 77 8.96 3.65 -9.89
CA ASN A 77 9.19 5.02 -10.35
C ASN A 77 10.68 5.35 -10.34
N SER A 78 11.24 5.63 -11.51
CA SER A 78 12.64 6.04 -11.68
C SER A 78 12.83 7.53 -11.94
N SER A 79 11.74 8.31 -11.91
CA SER A 79 11.80 9.76 -12.10
C SER A 79 12.45 10.46 -10.89
N PRO A 80 13.54 11.23 -11.10
CA PRO A 80 14.25 11.89 -9.99
C PRO A 80 13.47 13.02 -9.34
N LEU A 81 12.45 13.56 -10.02
CA LEU A 81 11.77 14.80 -9.64
C LEU A 81 10.72 14.64 -8.53
N ASP A 82 10.24 13.43 -8.28
CA ASP A 82 9.10 13.21 -7.37
C ASP A 82 9.48 12.73 -5.97
N SER A 83 10.74 12.48 -5.67
CA SER A 83 11.15 11.85 -4.43
C SER A 83 12.06 12.72 -3.56
N LYS A 84 11.47 13.53 -2.67
CA LYS A 84 12.20 13.93 -1.45
C LYS A 84 12.55 12.69 -0.59
N ALA A 85 11.87 11.57 -0.77
CA ALA A 85 12.24 10.27 -0.22
C ALA A 85 13.57 9.74 -0.79
N ALA A 86 13.97 10.13 -2.01
CA ALA A 86 15.29 9.83 -2.59
C ALA A 86 16.44 10.62 -1.96
N SER A 87 16.19 11.57 -1.07
CA SER A 87 17.25 12.36 -0.41
C SER A 87 18.06 11.57 0.64
N HIS A 88 17.66 10.33 0.96
CA HIS A 88 18.41 9.45 1.88
C HIS A 88 19.26 8.39 1.14
N GLY A 89 19.88 8.77 0.04
CA GLY A 89 20.74 7.92 -0.79
C GLY A 89 20.00 7.44 -2.02
N ALA A 90 20.12 8.17 -3.12
CA ALA A 90 19.47 7.92 -4.42
C ALA A 90 19.74 6.51 -5.01
N ASP A 91 20.61 5.73 -4.41
CA ASP A 91 21.03 4.40 -4.86
C ASP A 91 20.21 3.24 -4.26
N VAL A 92 19.41 3.49 -3.23
CA VAL A 92 18.68 2.46 -2.49
C VAL A 92 17.16 2.61 -2.75
N PRO A 93 16.47 1.58 -3.26
CA PRO A 93 15.03 1.64 -3.46
C PRO A 93 14.28 1.94 -2.15
N ALA A 94 13.25 2.76 -2.21
CA ALA A 94 12.42 3.08 -1.05
C ALA A 94 10.93 3.07 -1.43
N ILE A 95 10.08 2.63 -0.52
CA ILE A 95 8.62 2.79 -0.68
C ILE A 95 8.31 4.28 -0.55
N SER A 96 7.98 4.91 -1.67
CA SER A 96 7.73 6.35 -1.79
C SER A 96 6.25 6.71 -1.66
N ALA A 97 5.36 5.75 -1.95
CA ALA A 97 3.94 5.97 -1.79
C ALA A 97 3.15 4.67 -1.57
N VAL A 98 1.98 4.85 -0.96
CA VAL A 98 0.91 3.86 -0.85
C VAL A 98 -0.35 4.47 -1.41
N ALA A 99 -1.03 3.79 -2.33
CA ALA A 99 -2.32 4.20 -2.83
C ALA A 99 -3.43 3.38 -2.16
N LEU A 100 -4.35 4.06 -1.53
CA LEU A 100 -5.49 3.47 -0.85
C LEU A 100 -6.71 3.47 -1.78
N ARG A 101 -7.38 2.33 -1.90
CA ARG A 101 -8.70 2.23 -2.52
C ARG A 101 -9.71 2.87 -1.59
N VAL A 102 -10.51 3.77 -2.12
CA VAL A 102 -11.57 4.44 -1.38
C VAL A 102 -12.86 4.50 -2.22
N ARG A 103 -14.00 4.66 -1.56
CA ARG A 103 -15.28 4.78 -2.25
C ARG A 103 -15.35 6.01 -3.15
N ASP A 104 -14.83 7.15 -2.67
CA ASP A 104 -14.82 8.45 -3.34
C ASP A 104 -13.52 9.16 -2.94
N ALA A 105 -12.61 9.35 -3.88
CA ALA A 105 -11.29 9.91 -3.63
C ALA A 105 -11.35 11.38 -3.19
N ARG A 106 -12.29 12.15 -3.76
CA ARG A 106 -12.46 13.56 -3.40
C ARG A 106 -13.01 13.71 -1.98
N ALA A 107 -14.05 12.93 -1.64
CA ALA A 107 -14.64 12.97 -0.30
C ALA A 107 -13.64 12.49 0.76
N ALA A 108 -12.91 11.39 0.50
CA ALA A 108 -11.87 10.87 1.39
C ALA A 108 -10.78 11.91 1.62
N TYR A 109 -10.26 12.54 0.55
CA TYR A 109 -9.25 13.59 0.63
C TYR A 109 -9.71 14.79 1.47
N GLN A 110 -10.93 15.29 1.24
CA GLN A 110 -11.48 16.40 2.03
C GLN A 110 -11.65 16.02 3.51
N ALA A 111 -12.09 14.79 3.77
CA ALA A 111 -12.25 14.29 5.15
C ALA A 111 -10.91 14.25 5.91
N VAL A 112 -9.84 13.74 5.31
CA VAL A 112 -8.52 13.71 5.98
C VAL A 112 -7.92 15.12 6.14
N LEU A 113 -8.10 16.02 5.17
CA LEU A 113 -7.66 17.42 5.32
C LEU A 113 -8.37 18.14 6.45
N SER A 114 -9.67 17.92 6.63
CA SER A 114 -10.44 18.50 7.75
C SER A 114 -9.97 18.01 9.12
N ARG A 115 -9.27 16.86 9.15
CA ARG A 115 -8.67 16.27 10.36
C ARG A 115 -7.17 16.58 10.50
N GLY A 116 -6.65 17.53 9.70
CA GLY A 116 -5.28 18.03 9.83
C GLY A 116 -4.23 17.33 8.97
N ALA A 117 -4.60 16.45 8.06
CA ALA A 117 -3.64 15.88 7.10
C ALA A 117 -3.03 16.96 6.20
N TRP A 118 -1.77 16.79 5.82
CA TRP A 118 -1.06 17.75 4.99
C TRP A 118 -1.19 17.38 3.51
N PRO A 119 -1.70 18.29 2.65
CA PRO A 119 -1.89 18.03 1.24
C PRO A 119 -0.57 17.91 0.50
N VAL A 120 -0.48 16.97 -0.43
CA VAL A 120 0.56 16.97 -1.47
C VAL A 120 0.05 17.76 -2.66
N HIS A 121 0.78 18.78 -3.07
CA HIS A 121 0.48 19.50 -4.30
C HIS A 121 1.01 18.70 -5.49
N THR A 122 0.12 18.03 -6.20
CA THR A 122 0.44 17.30 -7.42
C THR A 122 0.27 18.23 -8.62
N HIS A 123 1.19 18.14 -9.58
CA HIS A 123 1.08 18.82 -10.87
C HIS A 123 0.95 17.75 -11.96
N PRO A 124 -0.28 17.31 -12.26
CA PRO A 124 -0.49 16.35 -13.34
C PRO A 124 -0.12 17.01 -14.68
N GLU A 125 0.49 16.23 -15.57
CA GLU A 125 0.68 16.66 -16.95
C GLU A 125 -0.64 16.62 -17.72
N VAL A 126 -0.63 17.17 -18.94
CA VAL A 126 -1.81 17.16 -19.81
C VAL A 126 -2.20 15.70 -20.09
N MET A 127 -3.45 15.35 -19.79
CA MET A 127 -4.02 14.01 -19.91
C MET A 127 -3.61 12.99 -18.82
N GLU A 128 -2.93 13.38 -17.75
CA GLU A 128 -2.73 12.55 -16.56
C GLU A 128 -3.88 12.71 -15.56
N LEU A 129 -4.17 11.63 -14.84
CA LEU A 129 -5.14 11.70 -13.75
C LEU A 129 -4.56 12.49 -12.57
N ASN A 130 -5.34 13.43 -12.07
CA ASN A 130 -5.03 14.10 -10.81
C ASN A 130 -5.53 13.27 -9.63
N ILE A 131 -4.66 12.41 -9.10
CA ILE A 131 -4.97 11.57 -7.96
C ILE A 131 -4.63 12.36 -6.69
N PRO A 132 -5.61 12.64 -5.81
CA PRO A 132 -5.36 13.39 -4.59
C PRO A 132 -4.47 12.59 -3.63
N ALA A 133 -3.57 13.30 -2.93
CA ALA A 133 -2.63 12.69 -2.00
C ALA A 133 -2.34 13.59 -0.80
N ILE A 134 -1.96 12.95 0.31
CA ILE A 134 -1.44 13.60 1.52
C ILE A 134 -0.02 13.12 1.81
N HIS A 135 0.71 13.88 2.62
CA HIS A 135 1.99 13.44 3.16
C HIS A 135 1.81 12.32 4.18
N GLY A 136 2.58 11.25 4.03
CA GLY A 136 2.70 10.13 4.95
C GLY A 136 4.04 10.12 5.68
N VAL A 137 4.38 8.96 6.23
CA VAL A 137 5.62 8.74 6.99
C VAL A 137 6.86 9.03 6.14
N GLY A 138 7.85 9.69 6.75
CA GLY A 138 9.17 9.89 6.12
C GLY A 138 9.16 10.64 4.79
N GLY A 139 8.15 11.47 4.53
CA GLY A 139 7.98 12.17 3.25
C GLY A 139 7.36 11.31 2.14
N SER A 140 6.89 10.12 2.45
CA SER A 140 6.07 9.32 1.54
C SER A 140 4.74 9.99 1.22
N ARG A 141 4.02 9.45 0.25
CA ARG A 141 2.70 9.92 -0.16
C ARG A 141 1.65 8.85 0.11
N ILE A 142 0.45 9.27 0.48
CA ILE A 142 -0.72 8.42 0.56
C ILE A 142 -1.73 8.94 -0.45
N TYR A 143 -1.95 8.18 -1.53
CA TYR A 143 -2.89 8.50 -2.60
C TYR A 143 -4.28 7.95 -2.28
N PHE A 144 -5.33 8.62 -2.77
CA PHE A 144 -6.71 8.15 -2.69
C PHE A 144 -7.22 7.81 -4.08
N VAL A 145 -7.57 6.53 -4.31
CA VAL A 145 -7.97 6.00 -5.62
C VAL A 145 -9.38 5.45 -5.53
N ASP A 146 -10.30 5.96 -6.36
CA ASP A 146 -11.67 5.48 -6.50
C ASP A 146 -11.93 4.77 -7.84
N ARG A 147 -10.94 4.76 -8.75
CA ARG A 147 -11.00 4.11 -10.05
C ARG A 147 -10.11 2.86 -10.07
N TYR A 148 -10.65 1.76 -9.57
CA TYR A 148 -9.92 0.47 -9.44
C TYR A 148 -10.75 -0.75 -9.86
N ARG A 149 -11.94 -0.53 -10.46
CA ARG A 149 -12.83 -1.58 -10.95
C ARG A 149 -12.81 -1.66 -12.48
N GLU A 150 -13.97 -1.60 -13.13
CA GLU A 150 -14.13 -1.73 -14.59
C GLU A 150 -13.32 -0.71 -15.39
N PHE A 151 -13.11 0.48 -14.84
CA PHE A 151 -12.24 1.50 -15.41
C PHE A 151 -11.26 1.97 -14.35
N SER A 152 -10.02 1.55 -14.49
CA SER A 152 -8.95 1.78 -13.53
C SER A 152 -8.09 3.00 -13.89
N ILE A 153 -7.30 3.48 -12.93
CA ILE A 153 -6.28 4.50 -13.18
C ILE A 153 -5.27 4.06 -14.25
N TYR A 154 -5.04 2.75 -14.36
CA TYR A 154 -4.07 2.19 -15.32
C TYR A 154 -4.54 2.30 -16.76
N ASP A 155 -5.86 2.31 -17.01
CA ASP A 155 -6.41 2.45 -18.36
C ASP A 155 -6.17 3.84 -18.95
N VAL A 156 -5.98 4.84 -18.08
CA VAL A 156 -5.71 6.23 -18.50
C VAL A 156 -4.22 6.50 -18.62
N ASP A 157 -3.47 6.23 -17.55
CA ASP A 157 -2.08 6.70 -17.41
C ASP A 157 -1.05 5.71 -17.97
N PHE A 158 -1.43 4.44 -18.20
CA PHE A 158 -0.49 3.40 -18.61
C PHE A 158 -0.79 2.83 -20.00
N VAL A 159 0.24 2.28 -20.62
CA VAL A 159 0.17 1.52 -21.87
C VAL A 159 0.60 0.09 -21.58
N PRO A 160 -0.26 -0.91 -21.87
CA PRO A 160 0.08 -2.31 -21.69
C PRO A 160 1.36 -2.71 -22.45
N ILE A 161 2.18 -3.55 -21.84
CA ILE A 161 3.33 -4.15 -22.51
C ILE A 161 2.80 -5.25 -23.44
N PRO A 162 3.11 -5.19 -24.75
CA PRO A 162 2.63 -6.19 -25.71
C PRO A 162 3.07 -7.62 -25.34
N SER A 163 2.21 -8.57 -25.56
CA SER A 163 2.47 -10.01 -25.35
C SER A 163 2.73 -10.43 -23.89
N VAL A 164 2.43 -9.55 -22.92
CA VAL A 164 2.45 -9.88 -21.50
C VAL A 164 1.02 -10.05 -21.01
N ASP A 165 0.78 -11.09 -20.19
CA ASP A 165 -0.48 -11.25 -19.50
C ASP A 165 -0.71 -10.06 -18.57
N GLN A 166 -1.84 -9.35 -18.74
CA GLN A 166 -2.18 -8.17 -17.95
C GLN A 166 -2.68 -8.53 -16.54
N HIS A 167 -3.06 -9.78 -16.31
CA HIS A 167 -3.55 -10.32 -15.05
C HIS A 167 -2.80 -11.61 -14.66
N PRO A 168 -1.47 -11.54 -14.46
CA PRO A 168 -0.69 -12.72 -14.12
C PRO A 168 -1.18 -13.31 -12.80
N PRO A 169 -1.30 -14.63 -12.68
CA PRO A 169 -1.79 -15.28 -11.48
C PRO A 169 -0.83 -15.05 -10.29
N ALA A 170 -1.38 -15.10 -9.08
CA ALA A 170 -0.60 -15.02 -7.86
C ALA A 170 0.26 -16.27 -7.66
N THR A 171 1.57 -16.12 -7.51
CA THR A 171 2.50 -17.20 -7.20
C THR A 171 2.20 -17.75 -5.81
N ALA A 172 1.99 -19.06 -5.70
CA ALA A 172 1.68 -19.73 -4.43
C ALA A 172 0.47 -19.16 -3.66
N GLY A 173 -0.48 -18.52 -4.36
CA GLY A 173 -1.64 -17.90 -3.73
C GLY A 173 -1.31 -16.65 -2.91
N ILE A 174 -0.26 -15.92 -3.25
CA ILE A 174 0.13 -14.68 -2.56
C ILE A 174 -0.98 -13.64 -2.66
N GLU A 175 -1.36 -13.08 -1.52
CA GLU A 175 -2.28 -11.95 -1.39
C GLU A 175 -1.62 -10.82 -0.62
N PHE A 176 -2.11 -9.59 -0.78
CA PHE A 176 -1.60 -8.46 -0.01
C PHE A 176 -2.05 -8.59 1.45
N PHE A 177 -1.10 -8.61 2.38
CA PHE A 177 -1.39 -8.69 3.81
C PHE A 177 -1.29 -7.33 4.50
N GLY A 178 -0.23 -6.58 4.22
CA GLY A 178 -0.01 -5.31 4.88
C GLY A 178 1.34 -4.66 4.60
N ILE A 179 1.63 -3.64 5.39
CA ILE A 179 2.86 -2.85 5.28
C ILE A 179 3.49 -2.73 6.65
N VAL A 180 4.80 -2.81 6.72
CA VAL A 180 5.59 -2.52 7.91
C VAL A 180 6.15 -1.10 7.80
N GLN A 181 5.87 -0.29 8.80
CA GLN A 181 6.38 1.06 8.96
C GLN A 181 7.36 1.11 10.12
N TYR A 182 8.56 1.60 9.87
CA TYR A 182 9.48 1.99 10.94
C TYR A 182 9.11 3.36 11.46
N ILE A 183 9.08 3.49 12.78
CA ILE A 183 8.73 4.71 13.50
C ILE A 183 9.87 5.08 14.45
N GLY A 184 9.93 6.35 14.87
CA GLY A 184 10.88 6.78 15.91
C GLY A 184 10.58 6.14 17.27
N ALA A 185 11.56 6.18 18.16
CA ALA A 185 11.38 5.71 19.53
C ALA A 185 10.25 6.49 20.23
N ASP A 186 9.42 5.78 20.97
CA ASP A 186 8.26 6.34 21.72
C ASP A 186 7.20 7.02 20.84
N ARG A 187 7.21 6.77 19.51
CA ARG A 187 6.27 7.37 18.55
C ARG A 187 5.05 6.52 18.23
N ALA A 188 4.93 5.34 18.85
CA ALA A 188 3.82 4.42 18.53
C ALA A 188 2.45 5.04 18.77
N VAL A 189 2.27 5.78 19.87
CA VAL A 189 0.99 6.42 20.21
C VAL A 189 0.60 7.46 19.16
N ASP A 190 1.53 8.34 18.76
CA ASP A 190 1.28 9.38 17.75
C ASP A 190 0.82 8.77 16.41
N TRP A 191 1.46 7.68 15.99
CA TRP A 191 1.10 7.00 14.74
C TRP A 191 -0.20 6.21 14.83
N ILE A 192 -0.53 5.62 15.99
CA ILE A 192 -1.81 4.98 16.24
C ILE A 192 -2.94 6.03 16.15
N GLU A 193 -2.77 7.19 16.79
CA GLU A 193 -3.71 8.29 16.70
C GLU A 193 -3.85 8.81 15.27
N PHE A 194 -2.73 9.02 14.56
CA PHE A 194 -2.74 9.46 13.16
C PHE A 194 -3.57 8.52 12.27
N TYR A 195 -3.29 7.22 12.31
CA TYR A 195 -4.01 6.26 11.47
C TYR A 195 -5.45 6.01 11.94
N GLY A 196 -5.69 6.07 13.23
CA GLY A 196 -7.04 5.99 13.82
C GLY A 196 -7.92 7.17 13.40
N GLU A 197 -7.44 8.38 13.60
CA GLU A 197 -8.16 9.62 13.31
C GLU A 197 -8.42 9.80 11.81
N LEU A 198 -7.43 9.55 10.97
CA LEU A 198 -7.58 9.78 9.53
C LEU A 198 -8.33 8.66 8.83
N PHE A 199 -8.08 7.39 9.19
CA PHE A 199 -8.51 6.24 8.40
C PHE A 199 -9.41 5.25 9.15
N GLY A 200 -9.63 5.44 10.46
CA GLY A 200 -10.38 4.50 11.28
C GLY A 200 -9.64 3.18 11.55
N MET A 201 -8.29 3.18 11.45
CA MET A 201 -7.53 1.97 11.76
C MET A 201 -7.56 1.69 13.26
N THR A 202 -7.72 0.42 13.63
CA THR A 202 -7.85 -0.02 15.02
C THR A 202 -6.67 -0.88 15.45
N PRO A 203 -6.10 -0.65 16.66
CA PRO A 203 -5.08 -1.52 17.20
C PRO A 203 -5.59 -2.95 17.41
N ILE A 204 -4.75 -3.93 17.07
CA ILE A 204 -5.00 -5.33 17.36
C ILE A 204 -4.33 -5.69 18.69
N PRO A 205 -5.00 -6.47 19.56
CA PRO A 205 -4.42 -6.96 20.80
C PRO A 205 -3.08 -7.67 20.59
N ASP A 206 -2.16 -7.49 21.55
CA ASP A 206 -0.81 -8.06 21.45
C ASP A 206 -0.80 -9.60 21.42
N GLU A 207 -1.88 -10.23 21.83
CA GLU A 207 -2.09 -11.68 21.82
C GLU A 207 -2.43 -12.21 20.40
N GLU A 208 -2.98 -11.36 19.54
CA GLU A 208 -3.40 -11.69 18.17
C GLU A 208 -2.33 -11.31 17.13
N ARG A 209 -1.05 -11.52 17.46
CA ARG A 209 0.04 -11.09 16.59
C ARG A 209 0.21 -11.98 15.37
N TYR A 210 0.33 -11.33 14.24
CA TYR A 210 0.69 -11.92 12.94
C TYR A 210 2.13 -11.56 12.58
N GLY A 211 2.79 -12.43 11.81
CA GLY A 211 4.11 -12.14 11.24
C GLY A 211 5.30 -12.53 12.14
N ILE A 212 6.49 -12.24 11.62
CA ILE A 212 7.76 -12.72 12.16
C ILE A 212 8.28 -11.85 13.30
N LEU A 213 8.08 -10.55 13.21
CA LEU A 213 8.56 -9.62 14.22
C LEU A 213 7.54 -9.50 15.35
N PRO A 214 7.86 -10.02 16.54
CA PRO A 214 6.97 -9.91 17.70
C PRO A 214 6.96 -8.50 18.31
N LYS A 215 7.70 -7.56 17.72
CA LYS A 215 7.84 -6.18 18.19
C LYS A 215 6.94 -5.24 17.41
N GLY A 216 6.45 -4.22 18.08
CA GLY A 216 5.67 -3.15 17.48
C GLY A 216 4.17 -3.28 17.75
N LYS A 217 3.41 -2.37 17.18
CA LYS A 217 1.95 -2.33 17.25
C LYS A 217 1.37 -2.68 15.90
N LEU A 218 0.32 -3.47 15.90
CA LEU A 218 -0.38 -3.87 14.70
C LEU A 218 -1.73 -3.15 14.64
N LEU A 219 -2.03 -2.54 13.50
CA LEU A 219 -3.29 -1.87 13.22
C LEU A 219 -4.02 -2.60 12.10
N MET A 220 -5.32 -2.79 12.27
CA MET A 220 -6.22 -3.28 11.23
C MET A 220 -6.83 -2.11 10.51
N ALA A 221 -6.69 -2.05 9.19
CA ALA A 221 -7.40 -1.10 8.35
C ALA A 221 -8.84 -1.57 8.12
N PRO A 222 -9.86 -0.69 8.27
CA PRO A 222 -11.21 -1.03 7.86
C PRO A 222 -11.27 -1.20 6.34
N ALA A 223 -12.29 -1.90 5.83
CA ALA A 223 -12.55 -2.00 4.41
C ALA A 223 -14.05 -2.15 4.14
N LEU A 224 -14.50 -1.67 2.97
CA LEU A 224 -15.87 -1.86 2.51
C LEU A 224 -16.18 -3.35 2.32
N HIS A 225 -15.19 -4.09 1.84
CA HIS A 225 -15.25 -5.54 1.72
C HIS A 225 -14.26 -6.17 2.69
N PRO A 226 -14.67 -7.08 3.58
CA PRO A 226 -13.78 -7.68 4.59
C PRO A 226 -12.51 -8.31 4.02
N ALA A 227 -12.57 -8.88 2.82
CA ALA A 227 -11.42 -9.46 2.13
C ALA A 227 -10.34 -8.43 1.73
N ASN A 228 -10.68 -7.14 1.69
CA ASN A 228 -9.76 -6.06 1.33
C ASN A 228 -9.11 -5.40 2.56
N ARG A 229 -9.37 -5.91 3.76
CA ARG A 229 -8.67 -5.46 4.97
C ARG A 229 -7.18 -5.72 4.85
N PHE A 230 -6.39 -4.83 5.43
CA PHE A 230 -4.94 -5.01 5.49
C PHE A 230 -4.39 -4.55 6.83
N MET A 231 -3.17 -4.97 7.12
CA MET A 231 -2.48 -4.65 8.36
C MET A 231 -1.44 -3.56 8.15
N LEU A 232 -1.29 -2.69 9.13
CA LEU A 232 -0.16 -1.80 9.25
C LEU A 232 0.59 -2.15 10.54
N GLN A 233 1.85 -2.56 10.40
CA GLN A 233 2.71 -2.84 11.53
C GLN A 233 3.63 -1.65 11.81
N LEU A 234 3.53 -1.07 12.99
CA LEU A 234 4.40 -0.02 13.48
C LEU A 234 5.55 -0.63 14.28
N VAL A 235 6.77 -0.45 13.84
CA VAL A 235 7.97 -1.04 14.46
C VAL A 235 8.93 0.05 14.91
N GLU A 236 9.21 0.10 16.20
CA GLU A 236 10.28 0.94 16.73
C GLU A 236 11.63 0.26 16.47
N PRO A 237 12.64 1.01 16.03
CA PRO A 237 13.98 0.45 15.82
C PRO A 237 14.58 -0.04 17.14
N ASP A 238 15.40 -1.07 17.06
CA ASP A 238 16.20 -1.48 18.23
C ASP A 238 17.15 -0.33 18.63
N ILE A 239 17.39 -0.18 19.94
CA ILE A 239 18.21 0.89 20.52
C ILE A 239 19.61 1.02 19.92
N ASN A 240 20.09 -0.05 19.25
CA ASN A 240 21.40 -0.12 18.60
C ASN A 240 21.36 0.21 17.10
N VAL A 241 20.18 0.48 16.52
CA VAL A 241 20.04 0.80 15.10
C VAL A 241 20.39 2.27 14.87
N ARG A 242 21.40 2.55 14.04
CA ARG A 242 21.81 3.92 13.73
C ARG A 242 20.84 4.70 12.85
N ASP A 243 20.01 3.99 12.06
CA ASP A 243 19.00 4.60 11.19
C ASP A 243 17.64 4.62 11.92
N SER A 244 17.34 5.75 12.54
CA SER A 244 16.07 6.02 13.20
C SER A 244 15.07 6.73 12.28
N SER A 245 15.29 6.72 10.96
CA SER A 245 14.40 7.37 10.00
C SER A 245 13.05 6.64 9.94
N GLU A 246 11.99 7.41 10.10
CA GLU A 246 10.63 6.92 9.92
C GLU A 246 10.35 6.69 8.44
N LYS A 247 9.86 5.50 8.07
CA LYS A 247 9.59 5.13 6.67
C LYS A 247 8.73 3.88 6.55
N PHE A 248 8.09 3.70 5.42
CA PHE A 248 7.62 2.37 5.01
C PHE A 248 8.83 1.49 4.70
N GLN A 249 8.89 0.32 5.31
CA GLN A 249 10.09 -0.52 5.27
C GLN A 249 9.93 -1.73 4.35
N ARG A 250 8.83 -2.48 4.46
CA ARG A 250 8.59 -3.67 3.65
C ARG A 250 7.11 -3.97 3.48
N ILE A 251 6.84 -4.87 2.55
CA ILE A 251 5.50 -5.38 2.26
C ILE A 251 5.34 -6.74 2.94
N GLY A 252 4.21 -6.92 3.64
CA GLY A 252 3.73 -8.19 4.13
C GLY A 252 2.77 -8.83 3.13
N LEU A 253 2.97 -10.11 2.87
CA LEU A 253 2.22 -10.91 1.91
C LEU A 253 1.62 -12.14 2.61
N GLY A 254 0.31 -12.32 2.50
CA GLY A 254 -0.41 -13.48 3.00
C GLY A 254 -0.29 -14.66 2.04
N VAL A 255 -0.12 -15.86 2.56
CA VAL A 255 -0.08 -17.10 1.78
C VAL A 255 -0.83 -18.22 2.52
N PRO A 256 -1.47 -19.16 1.78
CA PRO A 256 -2.13 -20.29 2.40
C PRO A 256 -1.14 -21.25 3.13
N ASP A 257 0.05 -21.42 2.57
CA ASP A 257 1.12 -22.28 3.09
C ASP A 257 2.47 -21.59 2.89
N VAL A 258 3.06 -21.10 3.97
CA VAL A 258 4.36 -20.39 3.95
C VAL A 258 5.48 -21.28 3.44
N LEU A 259 5.52 -22.55 3.83
CA LEU A 259 6.60 -23.46 3.40
C LEU A 259 6.50 -23.77 1.91
N ALA A 260 5.29 -23.95 1.37
CA ALA A 260 5.08 -24.12 -0.06
C ALA A 260 5.44 -22.85 -0.84
N ALA A 261 5.06 -21.67 -0.34
CA ALA A 261 5.40 -20.39 -0.94
C ALA A 261 6.92 -20.15 -0.96
N VAL A 262 7.62 -20.41 0.15
CA VAL A 262 9.09 -20.32 0.23
C VAL A 262 9.75 -21.22 -0.81
N ARG A 263 9.29 -22.48 -0.96
CA ARG A 263 9.83 -23.38 -1.99
C ARG A 263 9.61 -22.84 -3.41
N ALA A 264 8.40 -22.35 -3.69
CA ALA A 264 8.06 -21.80 -5.00
C ALA A 264 8.89 -20.56 -5.34
N LEU A 265 9.05 -19.64 -4.39
CA LEU A 265 9.82 -18.41 -4.59
C LEU A 265 11.33 -18.67 -4.65
N ARG A 266 11.86 -19.66 -3.90
CA ARG A 266 13.25 -20.11 -4.06
C ARG A 266 13.51 -20.68 -5.46
N ALA A 267 12.55 -21.37 -6.06
CA ALA A 267 12.68 -21.86 -7.43
C ALA A 267 12.74 -20.70 -8.45
N LEU A 268 12.22 -19.52 -8.10
CA LEU A 268 12.36 -18.29 -8.89
C LEU A 268 13.63 -17.49 -8.56
N GLY A 269 14.44 -17.96 -7.60
CA GLY A 269 15.72 -17.33 -7.24
C GLY A 269 15.68 -16.42 -6.02
N LEU A 270 14.54 -16.34 -5.30
CA LEU A 270 14.46 -15.54 -4.09
C LEU A 270 15.06 -16.30 -2.89
N ASP A 271 15.90 -15.61 -2.13
CA ASP A 271 16.47 -16.13 -0.89
C ASP A 271 15.70 -15.66 0.34
N PHE A 272 15.66 -16.51 1.37
CA PHE A 272 15.04 -16.23 2.66
C PHE A 272 16.08 -16.23 3.78
N VAL A 273 15.80 -15.47 4.83
CA VAL A 273 16.60 -15.51 6.06
C VAL A 273 16.31 -16.82 6.78
N GLU A 274 17.35 -17.63 6.97
CA GLU A 274 17.26 -18.86 7.71
C GLU A 274 17.65 -18.63 9.17
N THR A 275 16.66 -18.62 10.05
CA THR A 275 16.88 -18.66 11.49
C THR A 275 16.01 -19.79 12.06
N GLU A 276 16.44 -20.41 13.15
CA GLU A 276 15.64 -21.43 13.85
C GLU A 276 14.23 -20.95 14.24
N GLN A 277 14.05 -19.63 14.29
CA GLN A 277 12.78 -18.98 14.64
C GLN A 277 11.98 -18.52 13.42
N ALA A 278 12.60 -18.33 12.23
CA ALA A 278 11.96 -17.77 11.05
C ALA A 278 11.15 -18.80 10.24
N HIS A 279 11.34 -20.10 10.46
CA HIS A 279 10.67 -21.18 9.74
C HIS A 279 9.75 -22.02 10.63
N SER A 280 9.34 -21.52 11.80
CA SER A 280 8.31 -22.22 12.56
C SER A 280 6.96 -22.07 11.84
N GLU A 281 6.22 -23.15 11.69
CA GLU A 281 4.93 -23.22 10.98
C GLU A 281 3.91 -22.14 11.38
N GLY A 282 4.10 -21.48 12.51
CA GLY A 282 3.20 -20.45 13.03
C GLY A 282 3.65 -18.98 12.85
N ARG A 283 4.79 -18.70 12.20
CA ARG A 283 5.34 -17.33 12.19
C ARG A 283 5.56 -16.71 10.83
N GLY A 284 5.69 -17.48 9.76
CA GLY A 284 5.96 -16.96 8.41
C GLY A 284 7.43 -17.01 8.01
N ALA A 285 7.82 -16.27 6.96
CA ALA A 285 9.18 -16.19 6.43
C ALA A 285 9.51 -14.76 5.99
N ILE A 286 10.78 -14.36 6.10
CA ILE A 286 11.25 -13.08 5.60
C ILE A 286 12.33 -13.30 4.53
N SER A 287 12.22 -12.60 3.41
CA SER A 287 13.26 -12.66 2.37
C SER A 287 14.55 -12.02 2.87
N ARG A 288 15.69 -12.35 2.24
CA ARG A 288 16.88 -11.52 2.38
C ARG A 288 16.60 -10.10 1.90
N THR A 289 17.36 -9.16 2.40
CA THR A 289 17.28 -7.77 1.93
C THR A 289 18.04 -7.64 0.62
N TYR A 290 17.34 -7.21 -0.42
CA TYR A 290 17.87 -6.92 -1.75
C TYR A 290 18.11 -5.42 -1.91
N LEU A 291 19.10 -5.05 -2.72
CA LEU A 291 19.40 -3.65 -3.06
C LEU A 291 19.56 -2.72 -1.84
N GLY A 292 19.85 -3.28 -0.67
CA GLY A 292 20.06 -2.54 0.58
C GLY A 292 18.78 -2.22 1.38
N SER A 293 17.59 -2.41 0.83
CA SER A 293 16.33 -2.03 1.51
C SER A 293 15.11 -2.90 1.22
N VAL A 294 15.10 -3.59 0.09
CA VAL A 294 13.91 -4.32 -0.37
C VAL A 294 13.84 -5.68 0.30
N ALA A 295 12.81 -5.91 1.07
CA ALA A 295 12.50 -7.18 1.70
C ALA A 295 11.00 -7.43 1.68
N PHE A 296 10.60 -8.70 1.73
CA PHE A 296 9.21 -9.14 1.78
C PHE A 296 9.02 -10.08 2.96
N GLU A 297 7.88 -10.00 3.60
CA GLU A 297 7.47 -10.88 4.68
C GLU A 297 6.30 -11.73 4.22
N LEU A 298 6.41 -13.05 4.38
CA LEU A 298 5.33 -14.00 4.14
C LEU A 298 4.69 -14.36 5.48
N VAL A 299 3.37 -14.30 5.56
CA VAL A 299 2.59 -14.69 6.74
C VAL A 299 1.52 -15.70 6.36
N HIS A 300 1.08 -16.52 7.32
CA HIS A 300 -0.03 -17.43 7.10
C HIS A 300 -1.37 -16.68 7.01
N GLY A 301 -2.14 -16.96 5.98
CA GLY A 301 -3.50 -16.46 5.79
C GLY A 301 -3.58 -15.04 5.24
N ALA A 302 -4.82 -14.63 4.97
CA ALA A 302 -5.18 -13.26 4.59
C ALA A 302 -5.79 -12.54 5.80
N PRO A 303 -5.69 -11.19 5.90
CA PRO A 303 -6.23 -10.41 7.02
C PRO A 303 -7.74 -10.58 7.25
N GLY A 304 -8.49 -11.03 6.23
CA GLY A 304 -9.94 -11.24 6.31
C GLY A 304 -10.38 -12.62 6.78
N ASN A 305 -9.49 -13.59 6.90
CA ASN A 305 -9.84 -15.00 7.19
C ASN A 305 -9.72 -15.39 8.68
N HIS A 306 -9.33 -14.47 9.53
CA HIS A 306 -9.27 -14.71 10.98
C HIS A 306 -10.49 -14.10 11.67
N VAL A 307 -11.65 -14.71 11.44
CA VAL A 307 -12.79 -14.62 12.36
C VAL A 307 -12.73 -15.92 13.16
N GLY A 308 -12.25 -15.80 14.42
CA GLY A 308 -12.09 -16.88 15.38
C GLY A 308 -13.35 -17.63 15.73
#